data_549e2b9e34a0f2528433b729dab091e6
#
_entry.id   549e2b9e34a0f2528433b729dab091e6
#
_cell.length_a   1.000
_cell.length_b   1.000
_cell.length_c   1.000
_cell.angle_alpha   90.00
_cell.angle_beta   90.00
_cell.angle_gamma   90.00
#
_symmetry.space_group_name_H-M   'P 1'
#
loop_
_entity.id
_entity.type
_entity.pdbx_description
1 polymer ?
#
loop_
_entity_poly.entity_id
_entity_poly.type
_entity_poly.pdbx_seq_one_letter_code
_entity_poly.pdbx_strand_id
1 'polypeptide(L)'
;ALGPYADAEAEIFGEYLDRHVRYRVTHAPVLSDLVIEGVTLFQQDMLRTYIKMKTGQRIDLQQLHQDGEKILNRYHESGYVMADLEQFTVNLGTGNIFMKINEGHVANIHVTGHSRTRGWAILREMPLRTGDVYDANRVNRGIMNIYSTGLFESVTLHVEQKNSRPRLVIAVREWPSRIVKLGARYDRERNGEGVLSLTEANLFGTGSRLTGRAVFGDRRQRYILGFRSDRVFKTYITYRMSGYYHQDDRYVYDGLQQIGDFREKRSGLQFTIGRQLARLGAVSLTARVEGVEVQTRAGRSPAGRADIRSLTLRSQVDNLDRYPFPSSGHHHDVWLEVAGEALGGHQRFLRGYTSLAWYRTFARYLTIRPKFVFGIGEGEIPFSEQFSLGGIQNFYGYRQDQFRGAYLLQSSLKVRFNVLSGVYASTRYDIGGLWQQRQDFRWDDLRHGVGVGVGLATPVGPFEIHYGSASFGARRVYANLGYRF
;
A
#
# COMPACT_ATOMS: atom_id res chain seq x y z
N ALA A 1 50.30 16.15 -18.88
CA ALA A 1 49.46 15.77 -20.00
C ALA A 1 50.27 15.94 -21.29
N LEU A 2 50.47 14.87 -22.03
CA LEU A 2 51.32 14.87 -23.23
C LEU A 2 50.60 15.39 -24.49
N GLY A 3 49.28 15.63 -24.45
CA GLY A 3 48.51 16.08 -25.59
C GLY A 3 48.69 15.14 -26.80
N PRO A 4 49.10 15.66 -27.99
CA PRO A 4 49.27 14.84 -29.20
C PRO A 4 50.64 14.11 -29.27
N TYR A 5 51.36 14.03 -28.14
CA TYR A 5 52.64 13.36 -28.04
C TYR A 5 52.49 12.02 -27.31
N ALA A 6 53.19 10.99 -27.83
CA ALA A 6 53.23 9.68 -27.20
C ALA A 6 54.18 9.60 -26.04
N ASP A 7 55.30 10.35 -26.14
CA ASP A 7 56.35 10.39 -25.15
C ASP A 7 57.10 11.72 -25.22
N ALA A 8 57.68 12.14 -24.07
CA ALA A 8 58.50 13.34 -23.95
C ALA A 8 59.60 13.09 -22.95
N GLU A 9 60.80 12.94 -23.45
CA GLU A 9 62.02 12.84 -22.64
C GLU A 9 62.72 14.21 -22.52
N ALA A 10 63.13 14.54 -21.32
CA ALA A 10 63.91 15.75 -21.07
C ALA A 10 65.35 15.39 -20.78
N GLU A 11 66.25 15.81 -21.65
CA GLU A 11 67.69 15.73 -21.44
C GLU A 11 68.25 17.09 -20.96
N ILE A 12 68.97 17.08 -19.85
CA ILE A 12 69.61 18.27 -19.32
C ILE A 12 71.08 18.17 -19.66
N PHE A 13 71.65 19.17 -20.35
CA PHE A 13 73.04 19.24 -20.69
C PHE A 13 73.60 20.68 -20.49
N GLY A 14 74.91 20.82 -20.25
CA GLY A 14 75.60 22.08 -19.96
C GLY A 14 76.12 22.13 -18.53
N GLU A 15 77.09 23.03 -18.25
CA GLU A 15 77.70 23.18 -16.95
C GLU A 15 77.00 24.28 -16.11
N TYR A 16 77.21 24.25 -14.82
CA TYR A 16 76.57 24.89 -13.66
C TYR A 16 75.81 26.22 -13.84
N LEU A 17 76.13 27.05 -14.84
CA LEU A 17 75.44 28.31 -15.16
C LEU A 17 74.84 28.41 -16.54
N ASP A 18 74.97 27.38 -17.36
CA ASP A 18 74.46 27.32 -18.74
C ASP A 18 73.80 25.96 -19.01
N ARG A 19 72.74 25.68 -18.23
CA ARG A 19 71.98 24.43 -18.38
C ARG A 19 70.90 24.60 -19.42
N HIS A 20 70.94 23.75 -20.44
CA HIS A 20 69.92 23.64 -21.47
C HIS A 20 69.11 22.39 -21.22
N VAL A 21 67.80 22.48 -21.46
CA VAL A 21 66.88 21.34 -21.43
C VAL A 21 66.45 21.06 -22.88
N ARG A 22 66.78 19.91 -23.37
CA ARG A 22 66.32 19.44 -24.69
C ARG A 22 65.17 18.47 -24.45
N TYR A 23 63.99 18.75 -25.04
CA TYR A 23 62.88 17.83 -25.03
C TYR A 23 62.88 17.03 -26.32
N ARG A 24 63.00 15.71 -26.20
CA ARG A 24 62.76 14.79 -27.29
C ARG A 24 61.30 14.33 -27.21
N VAL A 25 60.50 14.70 -28.18
CA VAL A 25 59.05 14.36 -28.21
C VAL A 25 58.76 13.38 -29.36
N THR A 26 58.02 12.35 -29.02
CA THR A 26 57.52 11.38 -30.02
C THR A 26 56.06 11.68 -30.29
N HIS A 27 55.71 11.90 -31.55
CA HIS A 27 54.32 12.14 -31.95
C HIS A 27 53.47 10.90 -31.75
N ALA A 28 52.24 11.08 -31.24
CA ALA A 28 51.27 10.02 -31.21
C ALA A 28 50.85 9.59 -32.62
N PRO A 29 50.55 8.29 -32.84
CA PRO A 29 50.10 7.77 -34.12
C PRO A 29 48.74 8.35 -34.53
N VAL A 30 48.38 8.11 -35.79
CA VAL A 30 47.05 8.43 -36.31
C VAL A 30 46.09 7.35 -35.88
N LEU A 31 44.90 7.74 -35.41
CA LEU A 31 43.83 6.80 -35.03
C LEU A 31 43.37 5.98 -36.25
N SER A 32 43.58 4.68 -36.20
CA SER A 32 43.16 3.73 -37.27
C SER A 32 41.82 3.11 -36.95
N ASP A 33 41.62 2.61 -35.71
CA ASP A 33 40.36 2.02 -35.27
C ASP A 33 40.16 2.20 -33.74
N LEU A 34 38.89 2.22 -33.33
CA LEU A 34 38.47 2.30 -31.94
C LEU A 34 37.48 1.18 -31.63
N VAL A 35 37.90 0.28 -30.76
CA VAL A 35 37.07 -0.85 -30.27
C VAL A 35 36.64 -0.57 -28.84
N ILE A 36 35.33 -0.63 -28.60
CA ILE A 36 34.72 -0.54 -27.24
C ILE A 36 34.10 -1.90 -26.93
N GLU A 37 34.58 -2.55 -25.88
CA GLU A 37 34.08 -3.84 -25.41
C GLU A 37 33.48 -3.77 -23.99
N GLY A 38 32.74 -4.83 -23.59
CA GLY A 38 32.15 -4.94 -22.27
C GLY A 38 30.83 -4.16 -22.09
N VAL A 39 30.27 -3.68 -23.21
CA VAL A 39 29.03 -2.88 -23.22
C VAL A 39 27.83 -3.74 -23.53
N THR A 40 26.89 -3.83 -22.60
CA THR A 40 25.61 -4.57 -22.76
C THR A 40 24.37 -3.67 -22.55
N LEU A 41 24.49 -2.56 -21.84
CA LEU A 41 23.39 -1.67 -21.48
C LEU A 41 23.08 -0.58 -22.50
N PHE A 42 24.11 -0.15 -23.24
CA PHE A 42 23.98 0.89 -24.25
C PHE A 42 24.42 0.37 -25.61
N GLN A 43 23.87 0.94 -26.69
CA GLN A 43 24.33 0.64 -28.02
C GLN A 43 25.73 1.26 -28.26
N GLN A 44 26.65 0.51 -28.83
CA GLN A 44 28.02 0.98 -29.08
C GLN A 44 28.07 2.26 -29.92
N ASP A 45 27.18 2.39 -30.91
CA ASP A 45 27.10 3.58 -31.76
C ASP A 45 26.72 4.83 -30.96
N MET A 46 25.85 4.69 -29.95
CA MET A 46 25.50 5.78 -29.02
C MET A 46 26.75 6.20 -28.21
N LEU A 47 27.52 5.25 -27.69
CA LEU A 47 28.71 5.57 -26.90
C LEU A 47 29.81 6.18 -27.77
N ARG A 48 29.94 5.78 -29.03
CA ARG A 48 30.84 6.41 -29.97
C ARG A 48 30.57 7.90 -30.20
N THR A 49 29.35 8.36 -30.03
CA THR A 49 29.02 9.80 -30.15
C THR A 49 29.67 10.68 -29.07
N TYR A 50 30.06 10.09 -27.95
CA TYR A 50 30.78 10.80 -26.88
C TYR A 50 32.26 10.98 -27.19
N ILE A 51 32.81 10.22 -28.15
CA ILE A 51 34.20 10.27 -28.56
C ILE A 51 34.34 11.30 -29.67
N LYS A 52 35.07 12.36 -29.39
CA LYS A 52 35.30 13.46 -30.36
C LYS A 52 36.30 13.15 -31.43
N MET A 53 37.22 12.23 -31.14
CA MET A 53 38.27 11.85 -32.07
C MET A 53 37.73 11.04 -33.24
N LYS A 54 38.20 11.36 -34.45
CA LYS A 54 37.82 10.67 -35.70
C LYS A 54 38.96 9.87 -36.22
N THR A 55 38.70 8.75 -36.90
CA THR A 55 39.68 7.98 -37.65
C THR A 55 40.42 8.90 -38.63
N GLY A 56 41.74 8.76 -38.71
CA GLY A 56 42.60 9.62 -39.51
C GLY A 56 43.16 10.87 -38.78
N GLN A 57 42.74 11.15 -37.54
CA GLN A 57 43.32 12.20 -36.72
C GLN A 57 44.44 11.65 -35.81
N ARG A 58 45.41 12.50 -35.43
CA ARG A 58 46.42 12.11 -34.44
C ARG A 58 45.78 11.90 -33.09
N ILE A 59 46.21 10.85 -32.39
CA ILE A 59 45.69 10.49 -31.09
C ILE A 59 46.10 11.56 -30.07
N ASP A 60 45.08 12.17 -29.41
CA ASP A 60 45.24 13.02 -28.24
C ASP A 60 44.79 12.22 -27.01
N LEU A 61 45.75 11.79 -26.18
CA LEU A 61 45.50 10.98 -25.00
C LEU A 61 44.69 11.71 -23.96
N GLN A 62 44.85 13.02 -23.84
CA GLN A 62 44.07 13.84 -22.87
C GLN A 62 42.60 13.94 -23.30
N GLN A 63 42.34 14.22 -24.59
CA GLN A 63 41.00 14.27 -25.13
C GLN A 63 40.29 12.92 -24.98
N LEU A 64 41.01 11.85 -25.23
CA LEU A 64 40.48 10.48 -25.17
C LEU A 64 40.13 10.05 -23.75
N HIS A 65 40.94 10.47 -22.76
CA HIS A 65 40.64 10.26 -21.33
C HIS A 65 39.35 11.01 -20.94
N GLN A 66 39.22 12.27 -21.33
CA GLN A 66 38.01 13.05 -21.11
C GLN A 66 36.77 12.44 -21.79
N ASP A 67 36.90 11.88 -22.96
CA ASP A 67 35.83 11.22 -23.66
C ASP A 67 35.42 9.90 -22.98
N GLY A 68 36.39 9.14 -22.44
CA GLY A 68 36.15 7.98 -21.59
C GLY A 68 35.39 8.36 -20.30
N GLU A 69 35.79 9.46 -19.65
CA GLU A 69 35.05 9.97 -18.46
C GLU A 69 33.60 10.35 -18.80
N LYS A 70 33.32 10.93 -19.95
CA LYS A 70 31.93 11.24 -20.40
C LYS A 70 31.10 9.98 -20.58
N ILE A 71 31.70 8.91 -21.13
CA ILE A 71 31.05 7.61 -21.24
C ILE A 71 30.70 7.10 -19.83
N LEU A 72 31.68 7.07 -18.91
CA LEU A 72 31.43 6.64 -17.54
C LEU A 72 30.38 7.50 -16.82
N ASN A 73 30.42 8.83 -16.99
CA ASN A 73 29.42 9.73 -16.44
C ASN A 73 28.00 9.39 -16.96
N ARG A 74 27.87 9.02 -18.24
CA ARG A 74 26.59 8.57 -18.79
C ARG A 74 26.05 7.32 -18.07
N TYR A 75 26.92 6.35 -17.75
CA TYR A 75 26.56 5.19 -16.95
C TYR A 75 26.11 5.61 -15.54
N HIS A 76 26.88 6.46 -14.87
CA HIS A 76 26.60 6.89 -13.51
C HIS A 76 25.31 7.70 -13.39
N GLU A 77 25.04 8.60 -14.33
CA GLU A 77 23.77 9.36 -14.44
C GLU A 77 22.55 8.45 -14.65
N SER A 78 22.77 7.32 -15.34
CA SER A 78 21.72 6.33 -15.56
C SER A 78 21.49 5.41 -14.35
N GLY A 79 22.32 5.55 -13.28
CA GLY A 79 22.23 4.74 -12.05
C GLY A 79 23.24 3.59 -11.98
N TYR A 80 24.08 3.39 -13.00
CA TYR A 80 25.09 2.33 -13.06
C TYR A 80 26.42 2.80 -12.46
N VAL A 81 26.38 3.19 -11.18
CA VAL A 81 27.51 3.86 -10.50
C VAL A 81 28.73 2.97 -10.23
N MET A 82 28.65 1.67 -10.53
CA MET A 82 29.76 0.73 -10.43
C MET A 82 30.43 0.45 -11.77
N ALA A 83 29.98 1.13 -12.83
CA ALA A 83 30.65 1.05 -14.11
C ALA A 83 32.01 1.73 -14.05
N ASP A 84 33.03 1.10 -14.56
CA ASP A 84 34.41 1.57 -14.57
C ASP A 84 35.12 1.18 -15.87
N LEU A 85 36.20 1.89 -16.20
CA LEU A 85 37.05 1.61 -17.34
C LEU A 85 38.08 0.55 -16.93
N GLU A 86 37.80 -0.73 -17.26
CA GLU A 86 38.64 -1.87 -16.87
C GLU A 86 39.99 -1.84 -17.56
N GLN A 87 40.01 -1.51 -18.85
CA GLN A 87 41.20 -1.46 -19.65
C GLN A 87 41.10 -0.35 -20.68
N PHE A 88 42.18 0.36 -20.79
CA PHE A 88 42.40 1.38 -21.81
C PHE A 88 43.80 1.17 -22.44
N THR A 89 43.85 0.78 -23.69
CA THR A 89 45.11 0.50 -24.35
C THR A 89 45.17 1.23 -25.70
N VAL A 90 46.26 1.93 -25.93
CA VAL A 90 46.58 2.57 -27.20
C VAL A 90 47.78 1.84 -27.80
N ASN A 91 47.59 1.24 -28.96
CA ASN A 91 48.69 0.64 -29.69
C ASN A 91 49.40 1.73 -30.54
N LEU A 92 50.55 2.18 -30.04
CA LEU A 92 51.32 3.25 -30.66
C LEU A 92 51.90 2.88 -32.03
N GLY A 93 52.01 1.58 -32.36
CA GLY A 93 52.50 1.11 -33.69
C GLY A 93 51.41 1.10 -34.76
N THR A 94 50.17 0.74 -34.40
CA THR A 94 49.06 0.58 -35.36
C THR A 94 48.03 1.72 -35.27
N GLY A 95 48.06 2.53 -34.23
CA GLY A 95 47.02 3.57 -33.99
C GLY A 95 45.65 3.04 -33.55
N ASN A 96 45.59 1.76 -33.14
CA ASN A 96 44.34 1.20 -32.63
C ASN A 96 44.15 1.49 -31.17
N ILE A 97 42.92 1.82 -30.80
CA ILE A 97 42.49 2.07 -29.42
C ILE A 97 41.55 0.97 -28.97
N PHE A 98 41.85 0.38 -27.83
CA PHE A 98 41.00 -0.62 -27.21
C PHE A 98 40.51 -0.08 -25.83
N MET A 99 39.19 0.00 -25.65
CA MET A 99 38.55 0.45 -24.45
C MET A 99 37.61 -0.65 -23.95
N LYS A 100 37.86 -1.15 -22.75
CA LYS A 100 36.99 -2.15 -22.12
C LYS A 100 36.30 -1.56 -20.92
N ILE A 101 34.97 -1.56 -20.92
CA ILE A 101 34.13 -1.08 -19.86
C ILE A 101 33.67 -2.28 -19.00
N ASN A 102 33.90 -2.20 -17.70
CA ASN A 102 33.31 -3.10 -16.74
C ASN A 102 32.02 -2.44 -16.23
N GLU A 103 30.85 -2.98 -16.59
CA GLU A 103 29.55 -2.42 -16.18
C GLU A 103 29.20 -2.67 -14.70
N GLY A 104 30.06 -3.36 -13.95
CA GLY A 104 29.89 -3.59 -12.52
C GLY A 104 28.83 -4.65 -12.19
N HIS A 105 29.05 -5.89 -12.63
CA HIS A 105 28.15 -7.00 -12.35
C HIS A 105 28.22 -7.45 -10.89
N VAL A 106 27.04 -7.61 -10.25
CA VAL A 106 26.90 -8.04 -8.86
C VAL A 106 27.39 -9.48 -8.69
N ALA A 107 28.45 -9.67 -7.91
CA ALA A 107 29.02 -10.99 -7.65
C ALA A 107 28.13 -11.83 -6.72
N ASN A 108 27.56 -11.22 -5.68
CA ASN A 108 26.72 -11.89 -4.71
C ASN A 108 25.87 -10.87 -3.95
N ILE A 109 24.71 -11.32 -3.43
CA ILE A 109 23.87 -10.56 -2.53
C ILE A 109 23.73 -11.36 -1.24
N HIS A 110 24.21 -10.80 -0.13
CA HIS A 110 24.19 -11.42 1.18
C HIS A 110 23.33 -10.63 2.16
N VAL A 111 22.64 -11.33 3.07
CA VAL A 111 21.81 -10.69 4.10
C VAL A 111 22.39 -11.03 5.47
N THR A 112 22.52 -10.01 6.32
CA THR A 112 23.03 -10.13 7.69
C THR A 112 22.04 -9.49 8.70
N GLY A 113 22.16 -9.87 9.97
CA GLY A 113 21.36 -9.30 11.06
C GLY A 113 19.94 -9.87 11.18
N HIS A 114 19.57 -10.84 10.34
CA HIS A 114 18.31 -11.56 10.50
C HIS A 114 18.50 -12.80 11.37
N SER A 115 17.56 -13.04 12.27
CA SER A 115 17.56 -14.23 13.16
C SER A 115 16.27 -15.04 13.02
N ARG A 116 15.14 -14.37 12.76
CA ARG A 116 13.81 -14.97 12.62
C ARG A 116 13.39 -15.06 11.16
N THR A 117 13.62 -13.99 10.41
CA THR A 117 13.23 -13.92 8.99
C THR A 117 14.16 -14.77 8.14
N ARG A 118 13.63 -15.60 7.30
CA ARG A 118 14.43 -16.39 6.36
C ARG A 118 15.05 -15.49 5.30
N GLY A 119 16.34 -15.69 5.00
CA GLY A 119 17.08 -14.85 4.04
C GLY A 119 16.39 -14.75 2.66
N TRP A 120 15.80 -15.86 2.17
CA TRP A 120 15.06 -15.85 0.91
C TRP A 120 13.82 -14.93 0.95
N ALA A 121 13.18 -14.77 2.13
CA ALA A 121 12.03 -13.89 2.30
C ALA A 121 12.43 -12.40 2.21
N ILE A 122 13.68 -12.09 2.54
CA ILE A 122 14.27 -10.75 2.37
C ILE A 122 14.69 -10.56 0.92
N LEU A 123 15.43 -11.52 0.36
CA LEU A 123 15.96 -11.43 -1.00
C LEU A 123 14.88 -11.39 -2.09
N ARG A 124 13.70 -11.94 -1.84
CA ARG A 124 12.58 -11.84 -2.81
C ARG A 124 12.08 -10.42 -3.02
N GLU A 125 12.35 -9.50 -2.06
CA GLU A 125 11.98 -8.08 -2.15
C GLU A 125 13.00 -7.28 -2.97
N MET A 126 14.19 -7.83 -3.19
CA MET A 126 15.24 -7.22 -3.97
C MET A 126 15.01 -7.49 -5.47
N PRO A 127 14.81 -6.44 -6.28
CA PRO A 127 14.61 -6.60 -7.72
C PRO A 127 15.91 -6.91 -8.48
N LEU A 128 17.06 -6.80 -7.81
CA LEU A 128 18.39 -7.10 -8.36
C LEU A 128 18.79 -8.54 -7.99
N ARG A 129 19.49 -9.23 -8.88
CA ARG A 129 19.98 -10.61 -8.69
C ARG A 129 21.49 -10.68 -8.86
N THR A 130 22.07 -11.74 -8.34
CA THR A 130 23.45 -12.12 -8.65
C THR A 130 23.64 -12.26 -10.16
N GLY A 131 24.66 -11.63 -10.70
CA GLY A 131 24.94 -11.57 -12.14
C GLY A 131 24.35 -10.35 -12.87
N ASP A 132 23.35 -9.67 -12.31
CA ASP A 132 22.83 -8.42 -12.88
C ASP A 132 23.89 -7.31 -12.80
N VAL A 133 23.84 -6.33 -13.70
CA VAL A 133 24.59 -5.09 -13.56
C VAL A 133 24.04 -4.30 -12.35
N TYR A 134 24.95 -3.73 -11.56
CA TYR A 134 24.57 -2.91 -10.41
C TYR A 134 23.80 -1.66 -10.87
N ASP A 135 22.57 -1.53 -10.43
CA ASP A 135 21.69 -0.39 -10.68
C ASP A 135 21.25 0.21 -9.35
N ALA A 136 21.71 1.41 -9.03
CA ALA A 136 21.40 2.10 -7.79
C ALA A 136 19.89 2.33 -7.60
N ASN A 137 19.14 2.56 -8.68
CA ASN A 137 17.70 2.76 -8.62
C ASN A 137 16.96 1.44 -8.26
N ARG A 138 17.41 0.31 -8.83
CA ARG A 138 16.88 -1.02 -8.47
C ARG A 138 17.25 -1.40 -7.05
N VAL A 139 18.46 -1.08 -6.60
CA VAL A 139 18.91 -1.29 -5.21
C VAL A 139 18.06 -0.49 -4.23
N ASN A 140 17.88 0.81 -4.45
CA ASN A 140 17.06 1.67 -3.60
C ASN A 140 15.61 1.18 -3.53
N ARG A 141 15.03 0.78 -4.64
CA ARG A 141 13.69 0.15 -4.65
C ARG A 141 13.67 -1.12 -3.81
N GLY A 142 14.71 -1.94 -3.87
CA GLY A 142 14.82 -3.16 -3.06
C GLY A 142 14.87 -2.86 -1.56
N ILE A 143 15.67 -1.89 -1.14
CA ILE A 143 15.73 -1.43 0.26
C ILE A 143 14.37 -0.93 0.72
N MET A 144 13.70 -0.10 -0.07
CA MET A 144 12.37 0.40 0.24
C MET A 144 11.32 -0.72 0.31
N ASN A 145 11.39 -1.71 -0.59
CA ASN A 145 10.52 -2.88 -0.55
C ASN A 145 10.71 -3.67 0.75
N ILE A 146 11.97 -3.97 1.13
CA ILE A 146 12.30 -4.70 2.36
C ILE A 146 11.79 -3.92 3.58
N TYR A 147 12.06 -2.62 3.66
CA TYR A 147 11.58 -1.76 4.74
C TYR A 147 10.06 -1.71 4.81
N SER A 148 9.38 -1.64 3.67
CA SER A 148 7.92 -1.57 3.56
C SER A 148 7.21 -2.85 4.00
N THR A 149 7.94 -3.97 4.19
CA THR A 149 7.35 -5.18 4.78
C THR A 149 6.91 -4.96 6.23
N GLY A 150 7.46 -3.93 6.92
CA GLY A 150 7.22 -3.64 8.33
C GLY A 150 7.83 -4.66 9.29
N LEU A 151 8.72 -5.54 8.82
CA LEU A 151 9.41 -6.55 9.63
C LEU A 151 10.70 -6.01 10.26
N PHE A 152 11.25 -4.90 9.71
CA PHE A 152 12.57 -4.39 10.05
C PHE A 152 12.50 -2.98 10.59
N GLU A 153 13.26 -2.73 11.65
CA GLU A 153 13.48 -1.41 12.23
C GLU A 153 14.42 -0.59 11.36
N SER A 154 15.47 -1.24 10.82
CA SER A 154 16.41 -0.63 9.91
C SER A 154 16.83 -1.62 8.83
N VAL A 155 17.07 -1.06 7.64
CA VAL A 155 17.62 -1.77 6.47
C VAL A 155 18.72 -0.89 5.89
N THR A 156 19.94 -1.37 5.88
CA THR A 156 21.09 -0.68 5.30
C THR A 156 21.77 -1.58 4.27
N LEU A 157 22.38 -0.95 3.29
CA LEU A 157 23.15 -1.66 2.27
C LEU A 157 24.62 -1.19 2.35
N HIS A 158 25.52 -2.17 2.34
CA HIS A 158 26.95 -1.94 2.17
C HIS A 158 27.41 -2.64 0.90
N VAL A 159 28.27 -1.97 0.15
CA VAL A 159 28.89 -2.56 -1.04
C VAL A 159 30.32 -2.89 -0.68
N GLU A 160 30.66 -4.16 -0.72
CA GLU A 160 32.03 -4.64 -0.56
C GLU A 160 32.58 -4.95 -1.95
N GLN A 161 33.76 -4.46 -2.26
CA GLN A 161 34.43 -4.79 -3.53
C GLN A 161 35.35 -5.99 -3.31
N LYS A 162 35.05 -7.09 -3.99
CA LYS A 162 35.87 -8.31 -3.94
C LYS A 162 36.22 -8.73 -5.36
N ASN A 163 37.51 -8.77 -5.69
CA ASN A 163 38.01 -9.14 -7.02
C ASN A 163 37.36 -8.35 -8.17
N SER A 164 37.32 -7.01 -8.06
CA SER A 164 36.71 -6.08 -9.04
C SER A 164 35.23 -6.30 -9.31
N ARG A 165 34.52 -7.08 -8.48
CA ARG A 165 33.08 -7.28 -8.57
C ARG A 165 32.38 -6.85 -7.29
N PRO A 166 31.30 -6.06 -7.34
CA PRO A 166 30.55 -5.61 -6.18
C PRO A 166 29.82 -6.78 -5.50
N ARG A 167 30.01 -6.93 -4.20
CA ARG A 167 29.23 -7.79 -3.31
C ARG A 167 28.29 -6.91 -2.49
N LEU A 168 27.00 -7.17 -2.57
CA LEU A 168 26.00 -6.41 -1.81
C LEU A 168 25.73 -7.11 -0.48
N VAL A 169 25.90 -6.37 0.62
CA VAL A 169 25.56 -6.83 1.96
C VAL A 169 24.39 -6.01 2.50
N ILE A 170 23.24 -6.66 2.62
CA ILE A 170 22.02 -6.07 3.18
C ILE A 170 22.01 -6.37 4.67
N ALA A 171 22.26 -5.37 5.50
CA ALA A 171 22.17 -5.51 6.95
C ALA A 171 20.79 -5.06 7.45
N VAL A 172 20.10 -5.94 8.16
CA VAL A 172 18.76 -5.70 8.70
C VAL A 172 18.74 -5.79 10.22
N ARG A 173 17.85 -5.03 10.87
CA ARG A 173 17.50 -5.17 12.28
C ARG A 173 16.01 -5.44 12.38
N GLU A 174 15.64 -6.59 12.96
CA GLU A 174 14.27 -7.05 13.00
C GLU A 174 13.46 -6.38 14.13
N TRP A 175 12.21 -6.02 13.85
CA TRP A 175 11.22 -5.71 14.87
C TRP A 175 10.79 -6.98 15.62
N PRO A 176 10.31 -6.86 16.89
CA PRO A 176 9.58 -7.93 17.54
C PRO A 176 8.40 -8.39 16.68
N SER A 177 8.32 -9.69 16.38
CA SER A 177 7.27 -10.23 15.50
C SER A 177 5.94 -10.44 16.23
N ARG A 178 5.96 -10.55 17.58
CA ARG A 178 4.77 -10.76 18.39
C ARG A 178 4.21 -9.45 18.89
N ILE A 179 2.97 -9.17 18.52
CA ILE A 179 2.28 -7.92 18.84
C ILE A 179 1.01 -8.25 19.59
N VAL A 180 0.86 -7.68 20.78
CA VAL A 180 -0.36 -7.72 21.59
C VAL A 180 -1.01 -6.34 21.52
N LYS A 181 -2.29 -6.30 21.16
CA LYS A 181 -3.07 -5.06 21.16
C LYS A 181 -4.28 -5.26 22.06
N LEU A 182 -4.45 -4.33 22.99
CA LEU A 182 -5.61 -4.23 23.86
C LEU A 182 -6.35 -2.95 23.51
N GLY A 183 -7.66 -2.98 23.58
CA GLY A 183 -8.49 -1.80 23.35
C GLY A 183 -9.81 -1.93 24.07
N ALA A 184 -10.39 -0.78 24.42
CA ALA A 184 -11.72 -0.68 24.96
C ALA A 184 -12.49 0.42 24.24
N ARG A 185 -13.81 0.26 24.19
CA ARG A 185 -14.71 1.20 23.56
C ARG A 185 -16.04 1.21 24.29
N TYR A 186 -16.67 2.37 24.32
CA TYR A 186 -18.04 2.54 24.77
C TYR A 186 -18.85 3.34 23.76
N ASP A 187 -20.03 2.87 23.40
CA ASP A 187 -21.04 3.65 22.68
C ASP A 187 -22.44 3.32 23.18
N ARG A 188 -23.37 4.28 22.99
CA ARG A 188 -24.76 4.15 23.49
C ARG A 188 -25.58 3.08 22.77
N GLU A 189 -25.13 2.57 21.63
CA GLU A 189 -25.86 1.55 20.84
C GLU A 189 -25.42 0.13 21.21
N ARG A 190 -24.14 -0.05 21.58
CA ARG A 190 -23.52 -1.37 21.83
C ARG A 190 -23.02 -1.56 23.26
N ASN A 191 -23.06 -0.51 24.08
CA ASN A 191 -22.49 -0.45 25.43
C ASN A 191 -20.94 -0.61 25.40
N GLY A 192 -20.38 -1.29 26.41
CA GLY A 192 -18.97 -1.53 26.52
C GLY A 192 -18.49 -2.67 25.62
N GLU A 193 -17.36 -2.47 24.96
CA GLU A 193 -16.66 -3.49 24.19
C GLU A 193 -15.16 -3.50 24.56
N GLY A 194 -14.60 -4.67 24.83
CA GLY A 194 -13.16 -4.89 24.97
C GLY A 194 -12.62 -5.64 23.78
N VAL A 195 -11.38 -5.40 23.42
CA VAL A 195 -10.70 -6.06 22.30
C VAL A 195 -9.32 -6.57 22.71
N LEU A 196 -9.05 -7.81 22.41
CA LEU A 196 -7.73 -8.43 22.49
C LEU A 196 -7.33 -8.88 21.08
N SER A 197 -6.14 -8.49 20.62
CA SER A 197 -5.57 -8.97 19.38
C SER A 197 -4.14 -9.44 19.60
N LEU A 198 -3.88 -10.68 19.24
CA LEU A 198 -2.56 -11.31 19.25
C LEU A 198 -2.11 -11.51 17.81
N THR A 199 -0.94 -11.02 17.47
CA THR A 199 -0.41 -11.14 16.10
C THR A 199 1.01 -11.66 16.14
N GLU A 200 1.28 -12.74 15.38
CA GLU A 200 2.61 -13.11 14.93
C GLU A 200 2.81 -12.53 13.53
N ALA A 201 3.65 -11.50 13.40
CA ALA A 201 3.83 -10.74 12.17
C ALA A 201 4.76 -11.42 11.17
N ASN A 202 5.51 -12.43 11.60
CA ASN A 202 6.50 -13.13 10.79
C ASN A 202 6.46 -14.65 11.01
N LEU A 203 5.33 -15.24 10.73
CA LEU A 203 5.09 -16.68 10.94
C LEU A 203 6.12 -17.52 10.17
N PHE A 204 6.83 -18.36 10.88
CA PHE A 204 7.91 -19.23 10.35
C PHE A 204 9.01 -18.47 9.57
N GLY A 205 9.17 -17.17 9.81
CA GLY A 205 10.17 -16.35 9.12
C GLY A 205 9.88 -16.04 7.65
N THR A 206 8.63 -16.22 7.22
CA THR A 206 8.21 -16.07 5.81
C THR A 206 7.70 -14.69 5.47
N GLY A 207 7.54 -13.81 6.46
CA GLY A 207 6.86 -12.51 6.32
C GLY A 207 5.33 -12.64 6.28
N SER A 208 4.79 -13.84 6.52
CA SER A 208 3.35 -14.05 6.64
C SER A 208 2.88 -13.73 8.06
N ARG A 209 1.64 -13.29 8.19
CA ARG A 209 1.05 -12.85 9.46
C ARG A 209 -0.08 -13.77 9.90
N LEU A 210 -0.07 -14.17 11.16
CA LEU A 210 -1.18 -14.85 11.82
C LEU A 210 -1.73 -13.94 12.91
N THR A 211 -3.04 -13.69 12.90
CA THR A 211 -3.70 -12.81 13.87
C THR A 211 -4.90 -13.51 14.47
N GLY A 212 -4.93 -13.65 15.79
CA GLY A 212 -6.12 -13.97 16.57
C GLY A 212 -6.69 -12.67 17.14
N ARG A 213 -8.00 -12.44 16.96
CA ARG A 213 -8.71 -11.29 17.51
C ARG A 213 -9.97 -11.75 18.21
N ALA A 214 -10.20 -11.21 19.41
CA ALA A 214 -11.42 -11.39 20.17
C ALA A 214 -12.00 -10.02 20.54
N VAL A 215 -13.29 -9.84 20.31
CA VAL A 215 -14.09 -8.69 20.77
C VAL A 215 -15.12 -9.22 21.75
N PHE A 216 -15.15 -8.64 22.93
CA PHE A 216 -16.08 -8.99 24.02
C PHE A 216 -16.90 -7.77 24.36
N GLY A 217 -18.21 -7.89 24.29
CA GLY A 217 -19.14 -6.83 24.66
C GLY A 217 -20.52 -7.41 25.00
N ASP A 218 -21.35 -6.59 25.62
CA ASP A 218 -22.69 -6.98 26.04
C ASP A 218 -23.56 -7.43 24.86
N ARG A 219 -23.40 -6.74 23.71
CA ARG A 219 -24.23 -6.91 22.52
C ARG A 219 -23.47 -7.46 21.32
N ARG A 220 -22.15 -7.65 21.48
CA ARG A 220 -21.29 -8.12 20.41
C ARG A 220 -20.20 -9.03 20.94
N GLN A 221 -20.06 -10.18 20.31
CA GLN A 221 -18.93 -11.08 20.51
C GLN A 221 -18.39 -11.48 19.15
N ARG A 222 -17.09 -11.35 18.93
CA ARG A 222 -16.45 -11.69 17.66
C ARG A 222 -15.11 -12.35 17.90
N TYR A 223 -14.92 -13.49 17.26
CA TYR A 223 -13.66 -14.24 17.30
C TYR A 223 -13.22 -14.41 15.85
N ILE A 224 -11.99 -14.04 15.56
CA ILE A 224 -11.42 -14.09 14.21
C ILE A 224 -10.02 -14.67 14.32
N LEU A 225 -9.75 -15.71 13.53
CA LEU A 225 -8.41 -16.19 13.27
C LEU A 225 -8.08 -15.93 11.80
N GLY A 226 -7.09 -15.10 11.53
CA GLY A 226 -6.73 -14.67 10.20
C GLY A 226 -5.27 -14.93 9.89
N PHE A 227 -5.02 -15.55 8.74
CA PHE A 227 -3.71 -15.68 8.12
C PHE A 227 -3.64 -14.74 6.92
N ARG A 228 -2.51 -14.04 6.74
CA ARG A 228 -2.25 -13.17 5.61
C ARG A 228 -0.83 -13.30 5.14
N SER A 229 -0.64 -13.37 3.83
CA SER A 229 0.67 -13.23 3.19
C SER A 229 0.57 -12.18 2.08
N ASP A 230 1.46 -11.21 2.09
CA ASP A 230 1.46 -10.10 1.13
C ASP A 230 2.21 -10.46 -0.16
N ARG A 231 2.75 -11.67 -0.24
CA ARG A 231 3.48 -12.20 -1.39
C ARG A 231 3.22 -13.67 -1.60
N VAL A 232 2.89 -14.03 -2.82
CA VAL A 232 2.92 -15.42 -3.29
C VAL A 232 4.21 -15.60 -4.09
N PHE A 233 5.18 -16.33 -3.56
CA PHE A 233 6.52 -16.49 -4.14
C PHE A 233 7.18 -15.14 -4.44
N LYS A 234 7.37 -14.81 -5.72
CA LYS A 234 7.98 -13.57 -6.22
C LYS A 234 6.94 -12.55 -6.74
N THR A 235 5.64 -12.85 -6.63
CA THR A 235 4.57 -11.97 -7.11
C THR A 235 4.12 -10.99 -6.03
N TYR A 236 3.48 -9.88 -6.42
CA TYR A 236 2.83 -8.92 -5.52
C TYR A 236 1.36 -9.30 -5.27
N ILE A 237 1.07 -10.59 -5.25
CA ILE A 237 -0.26 -11.09 -4.95
C ILE A 237 -0.33 -11.34 -3.45
N THR A 238 -1.31 -10.72 -2.81
CA THR A 238 -1.67 -10.92 -1.41
C THR A 238 -2.75 -11.97 -1.32
N TYR A 239 -2.64 -12.90 -0.39
CA TYR A 239 -3.75 -13.76 -0.01
C TYR A 239 -4.02 -13.69 1.48
N ARG A 240 -5.29 -13.84 1.83
CA ARG A 240 -5.78 -13.87 3.20
C ARG A 240 -6.76 -15.02 3.36
N MET A 241 -6.63 -15.74 4.45
CA MET A 241 -7.58 -16.74 4.89
C MET A 241 -8.04 -16.38 6.29
N SER A 242 -9.33 -16.45 6.56
CA SER A 242 -9.87 -16.19 7.90
C SER A 242 -11.02 -17.11 8.22
N GLY A 243 -11.00 -17.63 9.47
CA GLY A 243 -12.14 -18.26 10.10
C GLY A 243 -12.69 -17.33 11.17
N TYR A 244 -14.01 -17.25 11.29
CA TYR A 244 -14.63 -16.34 12.24
C TYR A 244 -15.93 -16.89 12.83
N TYR A 245 -16.22 -16.37 14.02
CA TYR A 245 -17.52 -16.47 14.69
C TYR A 245 -17.92 -15.09 15.18
N HIS A 246 -19.12 -14.64 14.79
CA HIS A 246 -19.69 -13.37 15.21
C HIS A 246 -21.07 -13.61 15.83
N GLN A 247 -21.33 -12.93 16.92
CA GLN A 247 -22.65 -12.85 17.55
C GLN A 247 -22.96 -11.40 17.82
N ASP A 248 -24.03 -10.90 17.21
CA ASP A 248 -24.50 -9.51 17.39
C ASP A 248 -25.96 -9.53 17.85
N ASP A 249 -26.27 -8.88 18.97
CA ASP A 249 -27.64 -8.63 19.45
C ASP A 249 -28.09 -7.29 18.90
N ARG A 250 -29.18 -7.31 18.14
CA ARG A 250 -29.69 -6.15 17.39
C ARG A 250 -31.17 -5.93 17.64
N TYR A 251 -31.62 -4.71 17.44
CA TYR A 251 -33.02 -4.34 17.52
C TYR A 251 -33.73 -4.36 16.17
N VAL A 252 -35.06 -4.60 16.21
CA VAL A 252 -35.95 -4.43 15.07
C VAL A 252 -36.86 -3.22 15.36
N TYR A 253 -37.06 -2.43 14.31
CA TYR A 253 -37.90 -1.24 14.37
C TYR A 253 -39.01 -1.29 13.34
N ASP A 254 -40.17 -0.79 13.71
CA ASP A 254 -41.23 -0.37 12.79
C ASP A 254 -41.31 1.17 12.89
N GLY A 255 -40.88 1.85 11.83
CA GLY A 255 -40.66 3.28 11.88
C GLY A 255 -39.65 3.68 12.96
N LEU A 256 -40.14 4.40 13.98
CA LEU A 256 -39.34 4.83 15.13
C LEU A 256 -39.50 3.93 16.37
N GLN A 257 -40.51 3.07 16.39
CA GLN A 257 -40.80 2.20 17.51
C GLN A 257 -39.97 0.93 17.47
N GLN A 258 -39.32 0.59 18.56
CA GLN A 258 -38.68 -0.71 18.72
C GLN A 258 -39.75 -1.77 18.97
N ILE A 259 -39.86 -2.76 18.10
CA ILE A 259 -40.86 -3.83 18.14
C ILE A 259 -40.31 -5.18 18.59
N GLY A 260 -38.99 -5.30 18.65
CA GLY A 260 -38.32 -6.55 19.05
C GLY A 260 -36.81 -6.46 19.05
N ASP A 261 -36.19 -7.55 19.41
CA ASP A 261 -34.74 -7.77 19.31
C ASP A 261 -34.43 -9.20 18.86
N PHE A 262 -33.30 -9.36 18.18
CA PHE A 262 -32.84 -10.62 17.68
C PHE A 262 -31.32 -10.79 17.88
N ARG A 263 -30.90 -12.03 17.92
CA ARG A 263 -29.51 -12.44 17.92
C ARG A 263 -29.14 -12.96 16.54
N GLU A 264 -28.12 -12.38 15.97
CA GLU A 264 -27.52 -12.84 14.73
C GLU A 264 -26.20 -13.54 15.03
N LYS A 265 -26.10 -14.81 14.70
CA LYS A 265 -24.86 -15.60 14.79
C LYS A 265 -24.37 -15.90 13.39
N ARG A 266 -23.08 -15.67 13.15
CA ARG A 266 -22.41 -15.95 11.89
C ARG A 266 -21.16 -16.75 12.16
N SER A 267 -20.94 -17.83 11.43
CA SER A 267 -19.71 -18.60 11.46
C SER A 267 -19.30 -18.94 10.03
N GLY A 268 -18.04 -18.73 9.71
CA GLY A 268 -17.63 -18.93 8.33
C GLY A 268 -16.13 -18.90 8.10
N LEU A 269 -15.80 -19.24 6.85
CA LEU A 269 -14.46 -19.15 6.31
C LEU A 269 -14.46 -18.20 5.11
N GLN A 270 -13.40 -17.41 5.00
CA GLN A 270 -13.17 -16.53 3.86
C GLN A 270 -11.76 -16.75 3.31
N PHE A 271 -11.66 -16.82 2.00
CA PHE A 271 -10.40 -16.81 1.29
C PHE A 271 -10.39 -15.63 0.32
N THR A 272 -9.41 -14.76 0.46
CA THR A 272 -9.27 -13.55 -0.36
C THR A 272 -7.92 -13.59 -1.08
N ILE A 273 -7.94 -13.33 -2.37
CA ILE A 273 -6.76 -13.07 -3.18
C ILE A 273 -6.86 -11.67 -3.76
N GLY A 274 -5.77 -10.92 -3.78
CA GLY A 274 -5.80 -9.54 -4.25
C GLY A 274 -4.43 -9.01 -4.63
N ARG A 275 -4.45 -7.82 -5.23
CA ARG A 275 -3.26 -7.10 -5.62
C ARG A 275 -3.50 -5.59 -5.52
N GLN A 276 -2.45 -4.84 -5.15
CA GLN A 276 -2.45 -3.40 -5.24
C GLN A 276 -2.31 -2.97 -6.70
N LEU A 277 -3.27 -2.16 -7.19
CA LEU A 277 -3.25 -1.54 -8.51
C LEU A 277 -3.28 -0.02 -8.35
N ALA A 278 -2.34 0.67 -8.99
CA ALA A 278 -2.02 2.08 -8.72
C ALA A 278 -3.22 3.05 -8.67
N ARG A 279 -4.18 2.93 -9.58
CA ARG A 279 -5.36 3.82 -9.63
C ARG A 279 -6.62 3.21 -9.02
N LEU A 280 -6.73 1.89 -9.03
CA LEU A 280 -7.89 1.14 -8.53
C LEU A 280 -7.73 0.74 -7.05
N GLY A 281 -6.62 1.13 -6.42
CA GLY A 281 -6.31 0.72 -5.05
C GLY A 281 -6.05 -0.78 -4.93
N ALA A 282 -6.55 -1.40 -3.87
CA ALA A 282 -6.48 -2.84 -3.68
C ALA A 282 -7.69 -3.51 -4.36
N VAL A 283 -7.43 -4.30 -5.40
CA VAL A 283 -8.45 -5.15 -6.03
C VAL A 283 -8.32 -6.55 -5.48
N SER A 284 -9.44 -7.15 -5.07
CA SER A 284 -9.48 -8.47 -4.46
C SER A 284 -10.71 -9.26 -4.86
N LEU A 285 -10.54 -10.58 -4.94
CA LEU A 285 -11.61 -11.58 -5.08
C LEU A 285 -11.68 -12.36 -3.77
N THR A 286 -12.85 -12.42 -3.17
CA THR A 286 -13.10 -13.16 -1.92
C THR A 286 -14.12 -14.25 -2.16
N ALA A 287 -13.78 -15.48 -1.81
CA ALA A 287 -14.71 -16.59 -1.66
C ALA A 287 -15.12 -16.68 -0.19
N ARG A 288 -16.43 -16.79 0.07
CA ARG A 288 -17.02 -16.89 1.42
C ARG A 288 -17.91 -18.12 1.51
N VAL A 289 -17.74 -18.87 2.60
CA VAL A 289 -18.63 -19.94 3.04
C VAL A 289 -19.04 -19.60 4.46
N GLU A 290 -20.34 -19.37 4.68
CA GLU A 290 -20.86 -18.85 5.94
C GLU A 290 -22.22 -19.42 6.27
N GLY A 291 -22.41 -19.88 7.51
CA GLY A 291 -23.70 -20.13 8.11
C GLY A 291 -24.15 -18.91 8.93
N VAL A 292 -25.37 -18.45 8.68
CA VAL A 292 -26.01 -17.36 9.42
C VAL A 292 -27.26 -17.89 10.11
N GLU A 293 -27.38 -17.64 11.42
CA GLU A 293 -28.57 -17.95 12.20
C GLU A 293 -29.10 -16.67 12.84
N VAL A 294 -30.35 -16.36 12.59
CA VAL A 294 -31.08 -15.25 13.19
C VAL A 294 -32.12 -15.83 14.14
N GLN A 295 -32.01 -15.51 15.42
CA GLN A 295 -32.87 -15.99 16.50
C GLN A 295 -33.66 -14.83 17.11
N THR A 296 -34.95 -14.91 17.18
CA THR A 296 -35.81 -13.98 17.94
C THR A 296 -35.45 -14.08 19.43
N ARG A 297 -35.23 -12.94 20.08
CA ARG A 297 -35.03 -12.86 21.53
C ARG A 297 -36.28 -12.31 22.24
N ALA A 298 -36.85 -11.24 21.71
CA ALA A 298 -38.05 -10.66 22.23
C ALA A 298 -38.87 -9.93 21.17
N GLY A 299 -40.15 -9.86 21.33
CA GLY A 299 -41.09 -9.14 20.46
C GLY A 299 -41.21 -9.74 19.06
N ARG A 300 -41.54 -8.90 18.09
CA ARG A 300 -41.66 -9.27 16.69
C ARG A 300 -40.31 -9.07 16.01
N SER A 301 -39.63 -10.16 15.67
CA SER A 301 -38.32 -10.09 15.00
C SER A 301 -38.16 -11.22 14.00
N PRO A 302 -37.29 -11.05 12.98
CA PRO A 302 -37.00 -12.10 12.03
C PRO A 302 -36.31 -13.27 12.72
N ALA A 303 -36.57 -14.48 12.22
CA ALA A 303 -35.87 -15.71 12.57
C ALA A 303 -35.60 -16.51 11.29
N GLY A 304 -34.52 -17.26 11.27
CA GLY A 304 -34.17 -18.11 10.14
C GLY A 304 -32.72 -18.51 10.09
N ARG A 305 -32.40 -19.38 9.17
CA ARG A 305 -31.02 -19.80 8.86
C ARG A 305 -30.75 -19.58 7.38
N ALA A 306 -29.50 -19.20 7.06
CA ALA A 306 -29.03 -19.04 5.71
C ALA A 306 -27.63 -19.64 5.59
N ASP A 307 -27.43 -20.51 4.60
CA ASP A 307 -26.11 -21.02 4.21
C ASP A 307 -25.67 -20.27 2.95
N ILE A 308 -24.68 -19.40 3.11
CA ILE A 308 -24.22 -18.47 2.09
C ILE A 308 -22.90 -18.95 1.54
N ARG A 309 -22.83 -19.13 0.23
CA ARG A 309 -21.58 -19.32 -0.51
C ARG A 309 -21.52 -18.27 -1.60
N SER A 310 -20.53 -17.41 -1.52
CA SER A 310 -20.46 -16.25 -2.40
C SER A 310 -19.05 -15.96 -2.89
N LEU A 311 -19.00 -15.27 -4.02
CA LEU A 311 -17.80 -14.64 -4.56
C LEU A 311 -17.99 -13.12 -4.57
N THR A 312 -17.03 -12.40 -4.03
CA THR A 312 -17.05 -10.93 -3.98
C THR A 312 -15.84 -10.38 -4.69
N LEU A 313 -16.05 -9.59 -5.73
CA LEU A 313 -15.02 -8.74 -6.34
C LEU A 313 -15.07 -7.37 -5.68
N ARG A 314 -13.94 -6.89 -5.14
CA ARG A 314 -13.86 -5.61 -4.42
C ARG A 314 -12.68 -4.78 -4.88
N SER A 315 -12.92 -3.48 -5.03
CA SER A 315 -11.91 -2.45 -5.21
C SER A 315 -11.99 -1.48 -4.04
N GLN A 316 -10.88 -1.28 -3.34
CA GLN A 316 -10.80 -0.39 -2.19
C GLN A 316 -9.61 0.55 -2.31
N VAL A 317 -9.88 1.85 -2.18
CA VAL A 317 -8.87 2.91 -2.10
C VAL A 317 -9.02 3.60 -0.76
N ASP A 318 -7.93 3.69 -0.02
CA ASP A 318 -7.85 4.44 1.23
C ASP A 318 -6.51 5.17 1.28
N ASN A 319 -6.54 6.48 1.04
CA ASN A 319 -5.37 7.35 1.08
C ASN A 319 -5.57 8.53 2.03
N LEU A 320 -6.37 8.32 3.09
CA LEU A 320 -6.61 9.31 4.13
C LEU A 320 -5.30 9.63 4.86
N ASP A 321 -5.06 10.92 5.10
CA ASP A 321 -3.83 11.43 5.72
C ASP A 321 -3.65 11.02 7.18
N ARG A 322 -4.75 10.82 7.91
CA ARG A 322 -4.74 10.46 9.34
C ARG A 322 -6.06 9.86 9.80
N TYR A 323 -6.01 9.18 10.94
CA TYR A 323 -7.15 8.66 11.68
C TYR A 323 -7.07 9.16 13.14
N PRO A 324 -8.16 9.53 13.80
CA PRO A 324 -9.57 9.37 13.40
C PRO A 324 -10.19 10.55 12.66
N PHE A 325 -9.54 11.69 12.55
CA PHE A 325 -10.07 12.91 11.96
C PHE A 325 -9.30 13.30 10.67
N PRO A 326 -9.55 12.63 9.53
CA PRO A 326 -8.86 12.92 8.28
C PRO A 326 -9.05 14.35 7.83
N SER A 327 -8.00 14.99 7.29
CA SER A 327 -8.06 16.34 6.73
C SER A 327 -7.98 16.37 5.22
N SER A 328 -7.42 15.34 4.63
CA SER A 328 -7.28 15.19 3.18
C SER A 328 -7.33 13.73 2.75
N GLY A 329 -7.52 13.51 1.46
CA GLY A 329 -7.57 12.20 0.87
C GLY A 329 -8.98 11.74 0.52
N HIS A 330 -9.09 10.48 0.13
CA HIS A 330 -10.36 9.87 -0.21
C HIS A 330 -10.42 8.40 0.22
N HIS A 331 -11.63 7.93 0.46
CA HIS A 331 -11.91 6.54 0.74
C HIS A 331 -13.00 6.07 -0.21
N HIS A 332 -12.67 5.06 -1.03
CA HIS A 332 -13.60 4.43 -1.97
C HIS A 332 -13.68 2.95 -1.65
N ASP A 333 -14.88 2.43 -1.62
CA ASP A 333 -15.16 1.02 -1.42
C ASP A 333 -16.25 0.60 -2.39
N VAL A 334 -15.90 -0.21 -3.39
CA VAL A 334 -16.80 -0.71 -4.43
C VAL A 334 -16.69 -2.22 -4.47
N TRP A 335 -17.83 -2.92 -4.39
CA TRP A 335 -17.83 -4.36 -4.49
C TRP A 335 -19.09 -4.89 -5.15
N LEU A 336 -18.94 -6.06 -5.76
CA LEU A 336 -20.01 -6.87 -6.34
C LEU A 336 -19.91 -8.28 -5.77
N GLU A 337 -20.99 -8.80 -5.24
CA GLU A 337 -21.09 -10.12 -4.65
C GLU A 337 -22.16 -10.94 -5.34
N VAL A 338 -21.82 -12.16 -5.68
CA VAL A 338 -22.73 -13.17 -6.25
C VAL A 338 -22.77 -14.37 -5.33
N ALA A 339 -23.96 -14.80 -4.94
CA ALA A 339 -24.21 -16.03 -4.20
C ALA A 339 -25.18 -16.91 -5.00
N GLY A 340 -25.04 -18.23 -4.90
CA GLY A 340 -25.93 -19.12 -5.61
C GLY A 340 -25.58 -20.59 -5.52
N GLU A 341 -26.44 -21.41 -6.08
CA GLU A 341 -26.34 -22.88 -6.12
C GLU A 341 -25.09 -23.37 -6.85
N ALA A 342 -24.63 -22.64 -7.88
CA ALA A 342 -23.41 -22.97 -8.61
C ALA A 342 -22.16 -22.93 -7.70
N LEU A 343 -22.23 -22.22 -6.57
CA LEU A 343 -21.20 -22.19 -5.52
C LEU A 343 -21.51 -23.19 -4.39
N GLY A 344 -22.61 -23.95 -4.52
CA GLY A 344 -23.08 -24.92 -3.54
C GLY A 344 -23.85 -24.31 -2.36
N GLY A 345 -24.28 -23.03 -2.44
CA GLY A 345 -25.11 -22.37 -1.44
C GLY A 345 -26.60 -22.50 -1.74
N HIS A 346 -27.45 -22.36 -0.70
CA HIS A 346 -28.92 -22.40 -0.88
C HIS A 346 -29.50 -21.03 -1.23
N GLN A 347 -28.79 -19.94 -0.90
CA GLN A 347 -29.24 -18.58 -1.14
C GLN A 347 -28.77 -18.08 -2.50
N ARG A 348 -29.69 -17.53 -3.31
CA ARG A 348 -29.40 -17.00 -4.65
C ARG A 348 -29.62 -15.48 -4.67
N PHE A 349 -28.54 -14.71 -4.70
CA PHE A 349 -28.61 -13.25 -4.80
C PHE A 349 -27.41 -12.64 -5.49
N LEU A 350 -27.61 -11.43 -5.99
CA LEU A 350 -26.58 -10.53 -6.49
C LEU A 350 -26.63 -9.25 -5.63
N ARG A 351 -25.49 -8.77 -5.14
CA ARG A 351 -25.39 -7.48 -4.42
C ARG A 351 -24.24 -6.65 -4.97
N GLY A 352 -24.51 -5.37 -5.18
CA GLY A 352 -23.51 -4.37 -5.52
C GLY A 352 -23.52 -3.25 -4.50
N TYR A 353 -22.36 -2.70 -4.18
CA TYR A 353 -22.22 -1.60 -3.24
C TYR A 353 -21.12 -0.64 -3.67
N THR A 354 -21.38 0.64 -3.50
CA THR A 354 -20.44 1.71 -3.75
C THR A 354 -20.49 2.70 -2.59
N SER A 355 -19.34 3.04 -2.03
CA SER A 355 -19.20 4.11 -1.04
C SER A 355 -18.00 4.97 -1.40
N LEU A 356 -18.24 6.23 -1.67
CA LEU A 356 -17.26 7.20 -2.09
C LEU A 356 -17.25 8.36 -1.10
N ALA A 357 -16.11 8.67 -0.51
CA ALA A 357 -15.93 9.78 0.42
C ALA A 357 -14.64 10.52 0.12
N TRP A 358 -14.73 11.84 0.08
CA TRP A 358 -13.57 12.72 -0.10
C TRP A 358 -13.43 13.66 1.09
N TYR A 359 -12.19 13.96 1.45
CA TYR A 359 -11.86 14.91 2.50
C TYR A 359 -10.97 16.01 1.94
N ARG A 360 -11.37 17.24 2.16
CA ARG A 360 -10.57 18.40 1.78
C ARG A 360 -10.66 19.49 2.84
N THR A 361 -9.51 19.94 3.30
CA THR A 361 -9.42 21.02 4.27
C THR A 361 -9.10 22.32 3.56
N PHE A 362 -9.87 23.36 3.88
CA PHE A 362 -9.71 24.73 3.43
C PHE A 362 -9.27 25.61 4.60
N ALA A 363 -8.45 26.61 4.33
CA ALA A 363 -7.98 27.59 5.31
C ALA A 363 -7.47 26.98 6.64
N ARG A 364 -6.91 25.75 6.61
CA ARG A 364 -6.34 24.97 7.73
C ARG A 364 -7.32 24.54 8.83
N TYR A 365 -8.52 25.08 8.89
CA TYR A 365 -9.49 24.81 9.97
C TYR A 365 -10.83 24.22 9.49
N LEU A 366 -11.17 24.31 8.21
CA LEU A 366 -12.45 23.86 7.67
C LEU A 366 -12.26 22.63 6.79
N THR A 367 -12.72 21.46 7.23
CA THR A 367 -12.73 20.23 6.43
C THR A 367 -14.13 19.93 5.93
N ILE A 368 -14.28 19.75 4.63
CA ILE A 368 -15.52 19.33 3.98
C ILE A 368 -15.38 17.86 3.56
N ARG A 369 -16.40 17.06 3.86
CA ARG A 369 -16.48 15.65 3.48
C ARG A 369 -17.82 15.34 2.83
N PRO A 370 -17.93 15.41 1.50
CA PRO A 370 -19.01 14.74 0.76
C PRO A 370 -18.83 13.22 0.83
N LYS A 371 -19.92 12.48 0.96
CA LYS A 371 -19.99 11.03 0.89
C LYS A 371 -21.21 10.62 0.10
N PHE A 372 -21.05 9.65 -0.78
CA PHE A 372 -22.12 9.03 -1.56
C PHE A 372 -22.07 7.52 -1.32
N VAL A 373 -23.23 6.91 -1.12
CA VAL A 373 -23.40 5.47 -0.96
C VAL A 373 -24.55 5.00 -1.83
N PHE A 374 -24.29 3.93 -2.56
CA PHE A 374 -25.29 3.23 -3.37
C PHE A 374 -25.19 1.74 -3.13
N GLY A 375 -26.33 1.08 -2.96
CA GLY A 375 -26.44 -0.36 -2.81
C GLY A 375 -27.58 -0.92 -3.68
N ILE A 376 -27.31 -2.02 -4.36
CA ILE A 376 -28.28 -2.76 -5.14
C ILE A 376 -28.25 -4.23 -4.74
N GLY A 377 -29.40 -4.81 -4.57
CA GLY A 377 -29.55 -6.23 -4.28
C GLY A 377 -30.70 -6.85 -5.02
N GLU A 378 -30.45 -7.95 -5.73
CA GLU A 378 -31.38 -8.69 -6.54
C GLU A 378 -31.44 -10.16 -6.09
N GLY A 379 -32.58 -10.80 -6.25
CA GLY A 379 -32.81 -12.20 -5.87
C GLY A 379 -33.31 -12.38 -4.44
N GLU A 380 -33.09 -13.55 -3.86
CA GLU A 380 -33.53 -13.91 -2.51
C GLU A 380 -32.51 -13.46 -1.45
N ILE A 381 -32.53 -12.16 -1.12
CA ILE A 381 -31.57 -11.60 -0.17
C ILE A 381 -32.03 -11.91 1.25
N PRO A 382 -31.28 -12.72 2.02
CA PRO A 382 -31.58 -12.93 3.44
C PRO A 382 -31.62 -11.63 4.22
N PHE A 383 -32.46 -11.54 5.24
CA PHE A 383 -32.54 -10.36 6.11
C PHE A 383 -31.19 -9.92 6.66
N SER A 384 -30.32 -10.85 6.97
CA SER A 384 -28.96 -10.62 7.44
C SER A 384 -28.05 -9.95 6.41
N GLU A 385 -28.37 -10.05 5.12
CA GLU A 385 -27.59 -9.53 4.01
C GLU A 385 -28.14 -8.21 3.45
N GLN A 386 -29.29 -7.74 3.91
CA GLN A 386 -29.86 -6.46 3.50
C GLN A 386 -28.98 -5.28 3.93
N PHE A 387 -28.96 -4.24 3.11
CA PHE A 387 -28.33 -2.97 3.45
C PHE A 387 -29.06 -2.32 4.63
N SER A 388 -28.33 -1.52 5.40
CA SER A 388 -28.90 -0.85 6.56
C SER A 388 -28.65 0.67 6.53
N LEU A 389 -29.57 1.42 7.15
CA LEU A 389 -29.51 2.86 7.31
C LEU A 389 -29.73 3.23 8.76
N GLY A 390 -28.96 4.20 9.27
CA GLY A 390 -29.04 4.71 10.63
C GLY A 390 -27.73 4.63 11.39
N GLY A 391 -27.63 5.42 12.46
CA GLY A 391 -26.49 5.51 13.35
C GLY A 391 -25.48 6.59 13.01
N ILE A 392 -24.62 6.87 13.95
CA ILE A 392 -23.62 7.96 13.88
C ILE A 392 -22.75 7.93 12.62
N GLN A 393 -22.47 6.74 12.05
CA GLN A 393 -21.62 6.59 10.87
C GLN A 393 -22.38 6.78 9.56
N ASN A 394 -23.60 6.26 9.52
CA ASN A 394 -24.37 6.17 8.30
C ASN A 394 -25.35 7.34 8.18
N PHE A 395 -26.33 7.44 9.09
CA PHE A 395 -27.38 8.43 8.95
C PHE A 395 -27.79 8.99 10.33
N TYR A 396 -27.76 10.32 10.48
CA TYR A 396 -28.10 10.98 11.74
C TYR A 396 -29.60 10.94 12.05
N GLY A 397 -29.92 11.03 13.33
CA GLY A 397 -31.27 11.01 13.86
C GLY A 397 -31.82 9.61 14.15
N TYR A 398 -31.33 8.57 13.48
CA TYR A 398 -31.79 7.20 13.63
C TYR A 398 -30.82 6.33 14.43
N ARG A 399 -31.30 5.24 15.04
CA ARG A 399 -30.47 4.22 15.66
C ARG A 399 -29.65 3.45 14.63
N GLN A 400 -28.60 2.79 15.08
CA GLN A 400 -27.77 1.97 14.21
C GLN A 400 -28.61 0.86 13.58
N ASP A 401 -28.47 0.70 12.25
CA ASP A 401 -29.13 -0.34 11.47
C ASP A 401 -30.68 -0.37 11.64
N GLN A 402 -31.28 0.81 11.90
CA GLN A 402 -32.71 0.93 12.18
C GLN A 402 -33.59 0.51 11.01
N PHE A 403 -33.19 0.86 9.79
CA PHE A 403 -33.89 0.49 8.56
C PHE A 403 -33.06 -0.49 7.75
N ARG A 404 -33.74 -1.39 7.03
CA ARG A 404 -33.12 -2.38 6.17
C ARG A 404 -33.83 -2.46 4.83
N GLY A 405 -33.07 -2.79 3.77
CA GLY A 405 -33.62 -2.94 2.43
C GLY A 405 -32.61 -3.56 1.46
N ALA A 406 -33.09 -3.98 0.32
CA ALA A 406 -32.27 -4.52 -0.75
C ALA A 406 -31.62 -3.42 -1.61
N TYR A 407 -32.24 -2.23 -1.64
CA TYR A 407 -31.74 -1.08 -2.38
C TYR A 407 -31.44 0.07 -1.42
N LEU A 408 -30.29 0.70 -1.57
CA LEU A 408 -29.82 1.81 -0.73
C LEU A 408 -29.35 2.96 -1.61
N LEU A 409 -29.82 4.17 -1.30
CA LEU A 409 -29.29 5.41 -1.83
C LEU A 409 -29.05 6.35 -0.67
N GLN A 410 -27.85 6.93 -0.55
CA GLN A 410 -27.51 7.88 0.49
C GLN A 410 -26.47 8.87 -0.01
N SER A 411 -26.68 10.14 0.34
CA SER A 411 -25.67 11.20 0.23
C SER A 411 -25.50 11.88 1.56
N SER A 412 -24.29 12.34 1.86
CA SER A 412 -23.95 12.96 3.13
C SER A 412 -22.93 14.08 2.92
N LEU A 413 -23.18 15.24 3.51
CA LEU A 413 -22.22 16.33 3.55
C LEU A 413 -21.88 16.63 5.01
N LYS A 414 -20.62 16.39 5.40
CA LYS A 414 -20.10 16.74 6.74
C LYS A 414 -19.14 17.92 6.59
N VAL A 415 -19.38 18.94 7.39
CA VAL A 415 -18.49 20.09 7.56
C VAL A 415 -17.92 20.02 8.97
N ARG A 416 -16.60 20.08 9.07
CA ARG A 416 -15.89 19.97 10.35
C ARG A 416 -14.93 21.15 10.50
N PHE A 417 -14.99 21.77 11.66
CA PHE A 417 -14.13 22.86 12.08
C PHE A 417 -13.10 22.33 13.08
N ASN A 418 -11.85 22.63 12.84
CA ASN A 418 -10.77 22.43 13.81
C ASN A 418 -10.72 23.66 14.72
N VAL A 419 -11.34 23.57 15.89
CA VAL A 419 -11.49 24.69 16.83
C VAL A 419 -10.18 24.95 17.57
N LEU A 420 -9.58 23.87 18.08
CA LEU A 420 -8.28 23.85 18.73
C LEU A 420 -7.54 22.58 18.33
N SER A 421 -6.26 22.48 18.64
CA SER A 421 -5.49 21.24 18.39
C SER A 421 -6.16 20.05 19.08
N GLY A 422 -6.62 19.08 18.27
CA GLY A 422 -7.32 17.89 18.77
C GLY A 422 -8.81 18.08 19.12
N VAL A 423 -9.38 19.30 18.98
CA VAL A 423 -10.79 19.61 19.25
C VAL A 423 -11.51 20.00 17.97
N TYR A 424 -12.59 19.31 17.66
CA TYR A 424 -13.33 19.47 16.42
C TYR A 424 -14.80 19.70 16.68
N ALA A 425 -15.38 20.71 16.05
CA ALA A 425 -16.82 20.86 15.91
C ALA A 425 -17.25 20.40 14.51
N SER A 426 -18.44 19.87 14.37
CA SER A 426 -18.92 19.43 13.05
C SER A 426 -20.42 19.54 12.92
N THR A 427 -20.87 19.81 11.70
CA THR A 427 -22.26 19.64 11.28
C THR A 427 -22.32 18.65 10.13
N ARG A 428 -23.43 17.93 10.01
CA ARG A 428 -23.65 16.98 8.92
C ARG A 428 -25.11 16.99 8.50
N TYR A 429 -25.30 16.94 7.18
CA TYR A 429 -26.58 16.71 6.55
C TYR A 429 -26.55 15.40 5.79
N ASP A 430 -27.56 14.57 5.97
CA ASP A 430 -27.76 13.29 5.32
C ASP A 430 -29.07 13.29 4.56
N ILE A 431 -29.09 12.71 3.39
CA ILE A 431 -30.30 12.40 2.61
C ILE A 431 -30.19 10.98 2.08
N GLY A 432 -31.26 10.21 2.14
CA GLY A 432 -31.23 8.84 1.61
C GLY A 432 -32.44 8.01 1.96
N GLY A 433 -32.51 6.82 1.36
CA GLY A 433 -33.61 5.87 1.55
C GLY A 433 -33.18 4.42 1.35
N LEU A 434 -34.05 3.53 1.77
CA LEU A 434 -33.94 2.07 1.57
C LEU A 434 -35.27 1.55 1.05
N TRP A 435 -35.20 0.62 0.10
CA TRP A 435 -36.35 -0.01 -0.53
C TRP A 435 -36.15 -1.52 -0.62
N GLN A 436 -37.23 -2.28 -0.60
CA GLN A 436 -37.18 -3.75 -0.74
C GLN A 436 -37.09 -4.18 -2.19
N GLN A 437 -37.76 -3.45 -3.10
CA GLN A 437 -37.78 -3.70 -4.53
C GLN A 437 -37.42 -2.42 -5.29
N ARG A 438 -36.86 -2.55 -6.50
CA ARG A 438 -36.48 -1.43 -7.36
C ARG A 438 -37.66 -0.52 -7.70
N GLN A 439 -38.85 -1.12 -7.92
CA GLN A 439 -40.08 -0.40 -8.23
C GLN A 439 -40.65 0.42 -7.09
N ASP A 440 -40.23 0.13 -5.84
CA ASP A 440 -40.68 0.87 -4.65
C ASP A 440 -39.97 2.23 -4.51
N PHE A 441 -38.95 2.48 -5.35
CA PHE A 441 -38.19 3.74 -5.29
C PHE A 441 -39.06 4.95 -5.59
N ARG A 442 -39.10 5.89 -4.66
CA ARG A 442 -39.74 7.21 -4.82
C ARG A 442 -38.86 8.28 -4.22
N TRP A 443 -38.75 9.39 -4.90
CA TRP A 443 -37.96 10.52 -4.39
C TRP A 443 -38.55 11.11 -3.11
N ASP A 444 -39.88 11.08 -2.96
CA ASP A 444 -40.60 11.60 -1.82
C ASP A 444 -40.39 10.77 -0.53
N ASP A 445 -39.92 9.51 -0.66
CA ASP A 445 -39.57 8.62 0.45
C ASP A 445 -38.18 8.86 1.02
N LEU A 446 -37.42 9.79 0.43
CA LEU A 446 -36.10 10.12 0.93
C LEU A 446 -36.18 10.76 2.32
N ARG A 447 -35.45 10.18 3.24
CA ARG A 447 -35.31 10.69 4.60
C ARG A 447 -34.22 11.75 4.64
N HIS A 448 -34.40 12.72 5.53
CA HIS A 448 -33.44 13.77 5.80
C HIS A 448 -32.93 13.64 7.23
N GLY A 449 -31.66 13.86 7.41
CA GLY A 449 -31.02 13.87 8.73
C GLY A 449 -30.07 15.05 8.84
N VAL A 450 -30.10 15.74 9.95
CA VAL A 450 -29.17 16.83 10.26
C VAL A 450 -28.62 16.64 11.65
N GLY A 451 -27.39 17.04 11.86
CA GLY A 451 -26.84 16.96 13.21
C GLY A 451 -25.56 17.76 13.39
N VAL A 452 -25.27 17.97 14.65
CA VAL A 452 -24.07 18.69 15.12
C VAL A 452 -23.30 17.82 16.09
N GLY A 453 -22.03 18.05 16.23
CA GLY A 453 -21.23 17.26 17.16
C GLY A 453 -19.87 17.86 17.46
N VAL A 454 -19.31 17.40 18.56
CA VAL A 454 -17.98 17.72 19.03
C VAL A 454 -17.15 16.42 19.09
N GLY A 455 -15.92 16.50 18.67
CA GLY A 455 -14.94 15.41 18.70
C GLY A 455 -13.65 15.85 19.35
N LEU A 456 -13.07 14.98 20.15
CA LEU A 456 -11.77 15.16 20.78
C LEU A 456 -10.84 14.02 20.39
N ALA A 457 -9.61 14.36 19.98
CA ALA A 457 -8.56 13.37 19.81
C ALA A 457 -7.91 13.11 21.16
N THR A 458 -8.09 11.91 21.71
CA THR A 458 -7.49 11.54 23.00
C THR A 458 -6.51 10.37 22.83
N PRO A 459 -5.56 10.16 23.75
CA PRO A 459 -4.63 9.03 23.69
C PRO A 459 -5.33 7.65 23.69
N VAL A 460 -6.50 7.54 24.29
CA VAL A 460 -7.30 6.30 24.35
C VAL A 460 -8.25 6.15 23.15
N GLY A 461 -8.20 7.06 22.20
CA GLY A 461 -9.03 7.09 21.00
C GLY A 461 -9.94 8.31 20.93
N PRO A 462 -10.72 8.46 19.87
CA PRO A 462 -11.62 9.60 19.70
C PRO A 462 -12.76 9.57 20.72
N PHE A 463 -13.01 10.71 21.34
CA PHE A 463 -14.23 10.97 22.07
C PHE A 463 -15.14 11.84 21.21
N GLU A 464 -16.36 11.37 20.96
CA GLU A 464 -17.30 12.08 20.08
C GLU A 464 -18.69 12.12 20.73
N ILE A 465 -19.29 13.31 20.76
CA ILE A 465 -20.70 13.49 21.12
C ILE A 465 -21.38 14.20 19.96
N HIS A 466 -22.48 13.63 19.48
CA HIS A 466 -23.27 14.19 18.40
C HIS A 466 -24.74 14.20 18.75
N TYR A 467 -25.44 15.25 18.34
CA TYR A 467 -26.89 15.32 18.33
C TYR A 467 -27.39 15.31 16.91
N GLY A 468 -28.33 14.42 16.60
CA GLY A 468 -28.92 14.28 15.27
C GLY A 468 -30.44 14.32 15.35
N SER A 469 -31.05 14.99 14.38
CA SER A 469 -32.47 14.99 14.12
C SER A 469 -32.73 14.50 12.69
N ALA A 470 -33.83 13.78 12.50
CA ALA A 470 -34.17 13.26 11.16
C ALA A 470 -35.68 13.37 10.92
N SER A 471 -36.09 13.02 9.69
CA SER A 471 -37.49 12.93 9.28
C SER A 471 -38.34 12.14 10.29
N PHE A 472 -39.60 12.42 10.31
CA PHE A 472 -40.60 11.80 11.23
C PHE A 472 -40.35 12.14 12.71
N GLY A 473 -39.65 13.25 13.02
CA GLY A 473 -39.43 13.69 14.39
C GLY A 473 -38.39 12.87 15.18
N ALA A 474 -37.61 12.02 14.48
CA ALA A 474 -36.57 11.25 15.13
C ALA A 474 -35.45 12.16 15.64
N ARG A 475 -35.05 11.95 16.90
CA ARG A 475 -33.95 12.69 17.55
C ARG A 475 -33.07 11.75 18.33
N ARG A 476 -31.73 11.95 18.24
CA ARG A 476 -30.79 11.05 18.88
C ARG A 476 -29.52 11.77 19.34
N VAL A 477 -29.08 11.43 20.55
CA VAL A 477 -27.75 11.75 21.04
C VAL A 477 -26.87 10.50 20.87
N TYR A 478 -25.73 10.65 20.21
CA TYR A 478 -24.71 9.63 20.08
C TYR A 478 -23.51 10.02 20.94
N ALA A 479 -22.96 9.07 21.66
CA ALA A 479 -21.69 9.23 22.36
C ALA A 479 -20.81 8.03 22.02
N ASN A 480 -19.55 8.28 21.74
CA ASN A 480 -18.55 7.27 21.43
C ASN A 480 -17.22 7.66 22.08
N LEU A 481 -16.58 6.69 22.73
CA LEU A 481 -15.24 6.80 23.28
C LEU A 481 -14.41 5.60 22.82
N GLY A 482 -13.23 5.86 22.33
CA GLY A 482 -12.28 4.83 21.88
C GLY A 482 -12.32 4.54 20.39
N TYR A 483 -11.34 3.75 19.95
CA TYR A 483 -11.21 3.33 18.56
C TYR A 483 -12.28 2.30 18.21
N ARG A 484 -12.68 2.28 16.95
CA ARG A 484 -13.59 1.26 16.40
C ARG A 484 -12.78 0.09 15.86
N PHE A 485 -13.18 -1.10 16.25
CA PHE A 485 -12.49 -2.35 15.94
C PHE A 485 -13.25 -3.18 14.91
#